data_0b34ccb38b401e19f43a870a96bfb8ce
#
_entry.id   0b34ccb38b401e19f43a870a96bfb8ce
#
_cell.length_a   1.000
_cell.length_b   1.000
_cell.length_c   1.000
_cell.angle_alpha   90.00
_cell.angle_beta   90.00
_cell.angle_gamma   90.00
#
_symmetry.space_group_name_H-M   'P 1'
#
loop_
_entity.id
_entity.type
_entity.pdbx_description
1 polymer ?
#
loop_
_entity_poly.entity_id
_entity_poly.type
_entity_poly.pdbx_seq_one_letter_code
_entity_poly.pdbx_strand_id
1 'polypeptide(L)'
;MCGQKLSEEYRDFIEEEIGLDGIDRRGIHLETPELMSRAESFSVIIIGAGMGGILASIRLQEAGIAHTLIEKNPGVGGTWHENRYPGCRVDVPGHSYSYSFEPNYDWKHHYPVSEDIRTYYEQCAEKYGVDKFVRLNTETFELLPKRQLILKWAQLPQLWKSILHPLFQTK
;
A
#
# COMPACT_ATOMS: atom_id res chain seq x y z
N MET A 1 12.73 -0.77 -25.41
CA MET A 1 11.32 -0.91 -25.85
C MET A 1 11.30 -1.79 -27.07
N CYS A 2 10.53 -2.87 -27.08
CA CYS A 2 10.58 -3.89 -28.16
C CYS A 2 9.86 -3.50 -29.44
N GLY A 3 9.42 -2.28 -29.64
CA GLY A 3 8.80 -1.78 -30.88
C GLY A 3 7.53 -2.51 -31.34
N GLN A 4 6.94 -3.39 -30.53
CA GLN A 4 5.66 -4.01 -30.83
C GLN A 4 4.52 -3.06 -30.49
N LYS A 5 3.55 -2.91 -31.41
CA LYS A 5 2.30 -2.21 -31.11
C LYS A 5 1.54 -3.02 -30.06
N LEU A 6 1.24 -2.39 -28.95
CA LEU A 6 0.28 -2.93 -27.97
C LEU A 6 -1.09 -3.05 -28.63
N SER A 7 -1.79 -4.15 -28.40
CA SER A 7 -3.19 -4.27 -28.79
C SER A 7 -4.03 -3.27 -28.01
N GLU A 8 -5.13 -2.79 -28.57
CA GLU A 8 -6.01 -1.82 -27.90
C GLU A 8 -6.58 -2.37 -26.57
N GLU A 9 -6.74 -3.68 -26.49
CA GLU A 9 -7.17 -4.41 -25.30
C GLU A 9 -6.28 -4.18 -24.06
N TYR A 10 -4.97 -3.96 -24.25
CA TYR A 10 -4.02 -3.70 -23.17
C TYR A 10 -3.80 -2.21 -22.88
N ARG A 11 -4.33 -1.32 -23.73
CA ARG A 11 -4.11 0.12 -23.57
C ARG A 11 -4.69 0.63 -22.26
N ASP A 12 -5.97 0.37 -22.01
CA ASP A 12 -6.69 0.83 -20.82
C ASP A 12 -6.06 0.31 -19.55
N PHE A 13 -5.64 -0.97 -19.56
CA PHE A 13 -4.93 -1.59 -18.45
C PHE A 13 -3.59 -0.90 -18.16
N ILE A 14 -2.82 -0.59 -19.22
CA ILE A 14 -1.50 0.07 -19.07
C ILE A 14 -1.67 1.53 -18.65
N GLU A 15 -2.65 2.24 -19.19
CA GLU A 15 -2.96 3.62 -18.78
C GLU A 15 -3.36 3.68 -17.30
N GLU A 16 -4.15 2.72 -16.82
CA GLU A 16 -4.50 2.59 -15.41
C GLU A 16 -3.29 2.27 -14.53
N GLU A 17 -2.41 1.35 -14.96
CA GLU A 17 -1.22 0.96 -14.19
C GLU A 17 -0.16 2.06 -14.12
N ILE A 18 0.03 2.79 -15.21
CA ILE A 18 1.09 3.82 -15.30
C ILE A 18 0.62 5.15 -14.71
N GLY A 19 -0.69 5.43 -14.71
CA GLY A 19 -1.27 6.65 -14.13
C GLY A 19 -0.71 7.95 -14.73
N LEU A 20 -0.40 7.97 -16.05
CA LEU A 20 0.22 9.11 -16.73
C LEU A 20 -0.61 10.40 -16.68
N ASP A 21 -1.91 10.27 -16.48
CA ASP A 21 -2.86 11.37 -16.35
C ASP A 21 -2.95 11.91 -14.90
N GLY A 22 -2.23 11.31 -13.95
CA GLY A 22 -2.23 11.69 -12.54
C GLY A 22 -3.52 11.33 -11.79
N ILE A 23 -4.41 10.56 -12.42
CA ILE A 23 -5.68 10.13 -11.78
C ILE A 23 -5.45 8.80 -11.08
N ASP A 24 -5.60 8.76 -9.77
CA ASP A 24 -5.55 7.52 -8.99
C ASP A 24 -6.91 6.79 -9.04
N ARG A 25 -7.07 5.92 -10.04
CA ARG A 25 -8.29 5.12 -10.22
C ARG A 25 -8.44 4.01 -9.18
N ARG A 26 -7.44 3.79 -8.34
CA ARG A 26 -7.42 2.79 -7.26
C ARG A 26 -7.63 3.40 -5.88
N GLY A 27 -7.85 4.71 -5.83
CA GLY A 27 -8.26 5.42 -4.62
C GLY A 27 -9.59 4.88 -4.07
N ILE A 28 -9.75 4.92 -2.76
CA ILE A 28 -11.02 4.51 -2.13
C ILE A 28 -11.91 5.74 -2.00
N HIS A 29 -13.00 5.76 -2.76
CA HIS A 29 -14.01 6.82 -2.71
C HIS A 29 -15.31 6.25 -2.14
N LEU A 30 -15.74 6.76 -0.98
CA LEU A 30 -17.03 6.40 -0.40
C LEU A 30 -18.08 7.39 -0.91
N GLU A 31 -18.89 6.96 -1.86
CA GLU A 31 -19.81 7.85 -2.59
C GLU A 31 -21.17 8.04 -1.91
N THR A 32 -21.53 7.19 -0.96
CA THR A 32 -22.84 7.27 -0.31
C THR A 32 -22.75 7.58 1.19
N PRO A 33 -23.72 8.33 1.75
CA PRO A 33 -23.77 8.62 3.19
C PRO A 33 -23.80 7.35 4.05
N GLU A 34 -24.42 6.28 3.59
CA GLU A 34 -24.50 5.00 4.28
C GLU A 34 -23.10 4.34 4.38
N LEU A 35 -22.32 4.39 3.30
CA LEU A 35 -20.93 3.86 3.31
C LEU A 35 -20.04 4.69 4.23
N MET A 36 -20.16 6.03 4.21
CA MET A 36 -19.43 6.91 5.11
C MET A 36 -19.75 6.62 6.58
N SER A 37 -21.03 6.54 6.93
CA SER A 37 -21.48 6.19 8.29
C SER A 37 -20.98 4.82 8.75
N ARG A 38 -20.97 3.84 7.85
CA ARG A 38 -20.40 2.51 8.14
C ARG A 38 -18.90 2.55 8.34
N ALA A 39 -18.17 3.34 7.56
CA ALA A 39 -16.73 3.52 7.71
C ALA A 39 -16.35 4.10 9.08
N GLU A 40 -17.13 5.03 9.59
CA GLU A 40 -16.96 5.62 10.93
C GLU A 40 -17.22 4.62 12.07
N SER A 41 -17.97 3.55 11.81
CA SER A 41 -18.43 2.60 12.82
C SER A 41 -17.40 1.54 13.24
N PHE A 42 -16.26 1.43 12.53
CA PHE A 42 -15.25 0.43 12.84
C PHE A 42 -13.82 1.00 12.71
N SER A 43 -12.86 0.28 13.26
CA SER A 43 -11.46 0.61 13.15
C SER A 43 -10.62 -0.58 12.69
N VAL A 44 -9.49 -0.31 12.06
CA VAL A 44 -8.60 -1.32 11.51
C VAL A 44 -7.24 -1.28 12.22
N ILE A 45 -6.71 -2.45 12.55
CA ILE A 45 -5.31 -2.59 12.96
C ILE A 45 -4.52 -3.19 11.80
N ILE A 46 -3.51 -2.46 11.36
CA ILE A 46 -2.56 -2.90 10.33
C ILE A 46 -1.30 -3.38 11.05
N ILE A 47 -0.77 -4.54 10.69
CA ILE A 47 0.46 -5.08 11.26
C ILE A 47 1.56 -5.07 10.21
N GLY A 48 2.62 -4.31 10.51
CA GLY A 48 3.81 -4.12 9.69
C GLY A 48 3.73 -2.87 8.81
N ALA A 49 4.70 -1.97 8.96
CA ALA A 49 4.85 -0.74 8.18
C ALA A 49 5.80 -0.91 6.99
N GLY A 50 5.70 -2.04 6.30
CA GLY A 50 6.28 -2.23 4.97
C GLY A 50 5.43 -1.58 3.88
N MET A 51 5.78 -1.81 2.61
CA MET A 51 5.06 -1.30 1.43
C MET A 51 3.54 -1.45 1.54
N GLY A 52 3.06 -2.66 1.88
CA GLY A 52 1.62 -2.92 1.97
C GLY A 52 0.94 -2.23 3.16
N GLY A 53 1.62 -2.11 4.30
CA GLY A 53 1.07 -1.42 5.48
C GLY A 53 0.97 0.09 5.28
N ILE A 54 1.97 0.70 4.67
CA ILE A 54 1.95 2.12 4.28
C ILE A 54 0.79 2.37 3.30
N LEU A 55 0.68 1.55 2.24
CA LEU A 55 -0.43 1.64 1.28
C LEU A 55 -1.79 1.50 1.96
N ALA A 56 -1.96 0.50 2.81
CA ALA A 56 -3.22 0.28 3.52
C ALA A 56 -3.59 1.48 4.41
N SER A 57 -2.59 2.08 5.10
CA SER A 57 -2.81 3.28 5.90
C SER A 57 -3.28 4.46 5.04
N ILE A 58 -2.64 4.70 3.89
CA ILE A 58 -3.04 5.76 2.95
C ILE A 58 -4.49 5.55 2.49
N ARG A 59 -4.84 4.35 2.05
CA ARG A 59 -6.19 4.03 1.54
C ARG A 59 -7.28 4.14 2.62
N LEU A 60 -6.96 3.75 3.85
CA LEU A 60 -7.89 3.90 4.98
C LEU A 60 -8.10 5.36 5.37
N GLN A 61 -7.06 6.20 5.25
CA GLN A 61 -7.19 7.64 5.43
C GLN A 61 -8.12 8.25 4.37
N GLU A 62 -7.96 7.90 3.11
CA GLU A 62 -8.83 8.36 2.00
C GLU A 62 -10.28 7.95 2.23
N ALA A 63 -10.51 6.75 2.77
CA ALA A 63 -11.84 6.26 3.11
C ALA A 63 -12.41 6.82 4.43
N GLY A 64 -11.67 7.65 5.17
CA GLY A 64 -12.10 8.14 6.49
C GLY A 64 -12.20 7.06 7.56
N ILE A 65 -11.54 5.91 7.36
CA ILE A 65 -11.59 4.78 8.30
C ILE A 65 -10.53 4.93 9.37
N ALA A 66 -10.95 4.92 10.63
CA ALA A 66 -10.04 4.93 11.77
C ALA A 66 -9.13 3.70 11.75
N HIS A 67 -7.81 3.90 11.90
CA HIS A 67 -6.88 2.79 11.92
C HIS A 67 -5.64 3.07 12.78
N THR A 68 -4.92 2.00 13.10
CA THR A 68 -3.61 2.05 13.75
C THR A 68 -2.67 1.10 13.02
N LEU A 69 -1.50 1.59 12.63
CA LEU A 69 -0.44 0.81 12.02
C LEU A 69 0.60 0.46 13.09
N ILE A 70 0.87 -0.83 13.29
CA ILE A 70 1.81 -1.33 14.30
C ILE A 70 3.05 -1.86 13.59
N GLU A 71 4.22 -1.38 14.01
CA GLU A 71 5.52 -1.78 13.46
C GLU A 71 6.51 -2.10 14.58
N LYS A 72 7.17 -3.26 14.47
CA LYS A 72 8.18 -3.71 15.46
C LYS A 72 9.48 -2.91 15.39
N ASN A 73 9.83 -2.43 14.19
CA ASN A 73 11.04 -1.67 13.95
C ASN A 73 10.91 -0.20 14.39
N PRO A 74 12.04 0.50 14.58
CA PRO A 74 12.05 1.93 14.88
C PRO A 74 11.72 2.83 13.67
N GLY A 75 11.46 2.26 12.49
CA GLY A 75 11.14 2.98 11.26
C GLY A 75 10.30 2.14 10.31
N VAL A 76 9.68 2.81 9.35
CA VAL A 76 8.92 2.18 8.27
C VAL A 76 9.85 1.61 7.19
N GLY A 77 9.30 0.83 6.25
CA GLY A 77 10.02 0.28 5.11
C GLY A 77 10.06 -1.26 5.06
N GLY A 78 9.70 -1.94 6.16
CA GLY A 78 9.60 -3.40 6.22
C GLY A 78 10.89 -4.10 5.79
N THR A 79 10.83 -4.93 4.75
CA THR A 79 12.00 -5.64 4.17
C THR A 79 13.20 -4.71 3.89
N TRP A 80 12.95 -3.52 3.41
CA TRP A 80 13.99 -2.54 3.06
C TRP A 80 14.54 -1.79 4.27
N HIS A 81 13.83 -1.81 5.38
CA HIS A 81 14.33 -1.35 6.67
C HIS A 81 15.24 -2.41 7.33
N GLU A 82 14.87 -3.69 7.23
CA GLU A 82 15.57 -4.80 7.89
C GLU A 82 16.81 -5.28 7.14
N ASN A 83 16.75 -5.37 5.81
CA ASN A 83 17.82 -5.95 4.99
C ASN A 83 18.83 -4.89 4.55
N ARG A 84 19.98 -4.86 5.23
CA ARG A 84 21.05 -3.86 5.03
C ARG A 84 22.39 -4.48 4.65
N TYR A 85 22.40 -5.72 4.16
CA TYR A 85 23.64 -6.38 3.72
C TYR A 85 24.17 -5.72 2.43
N PRO A 86 25.51 -5.76 2.20
CA PRO A 86 26.11 -5.20 1.01
C PRO A 86 25.49 -5.76 -0.28
N GLY A 87 25.09 -4.88 -1.19
CA GLY A 87 24.48 -5.26 -2.45
C GLY A 87 22.97 -5.59 -2.39
N CYS A 88 22.32 -5.45 -1.24
CA CYS A 88 20.87 -5.62 -1.12
C CYS A 88 20.13 -4.67 -2.06
N ARG A 89 19.34 -5.22 -2.97
CA ARG A 89 18.59 -4.47 -3.98
C ARG A 89 17.35 -5.23 -4.44
N VAL A 90 16.46 -4.54 -5.13
CA VAL A 90 15.33 -5.16 -5.80
C VAL A 90 15.81 -5.85 -7.10
N ASP A 91 15.09 -6.89 -7.50
CA ASP A 91 15.33 -7.71 -8.69
C ASP A 91 14.46 -7.33 -9.90
N VAL A 92 13.71 -6.23 -9.78
CA VAL A 92 12.90 -5.65 -10.85
C VAL A 92 13.28 -4.18 -11.08
N PRO A 93 13.00 -3.61 -12.27
CA PRO A 93 13.27 -2.20 -12.55
C PRO A 93 12.56 -1.27 -11.55
N GLY A 94 13.27 -0.25 -11.06
CA GLY A 94 12.78 0.65 -10.01
C GLY A 94 11.46 1.35 -10.32
N HIS A 95 11.26 1.72 -11.59
CA HIS A 95 10.02 2.39 -12.01
C HIS A 95 8.77 1.50 -11.87
N SER A 96 8.93 0.17 -11.85
CA SER A 96 7.83 -0.76 -11.55
C SER A 96 7.73 -1.11 -10.06
N TYR A 97 8.64 -0.59 -9.23
CA TYR A 97 8.69 -0.83 -7.79
C TYR A 97 8.31 0.41 -6.98
N SER A 98 7.35 1.16 -7.48
CA SER A 98 6.76 2.35 -6.87
C SER A 98 5.24 2.18 -6.76
N TYR A 99 4.60 2.99 -5.93
CA TYR A 99 3.14 3.09 -5.97
C TYR A 99 2.69 3.75 -7.27
N SER A 100 1.61 3.29 -7.88
CA SER A 100 1.06 3.85 -9.11
C SER A 100 0.63 5.32 -8.98
N PHE A 101 0.19 5.72 -7.80
CA PHE A 101 -0.19 7.11 -7.48
C PHE A 101 0.98 7.97 -7.01
N GLU A 102 2.17 7.38 -6.76
CA GLU A 102 3.39 8.07 -6.35
C GLU A 102 4.60 7.47 -7.07
N PRO A 103 4.66 7.55 -8.41
CA PRO A 103 5.78 7.00 -9.17
C PRO A 103 7.07 7.75 -8.87
N ASN A 104 8.16 7.01 -8.65
CA ASN A 104 9.48 7.60 -8.51
C ASN A 104 10.25 7.46 -9.83
N TYR A 105 10.63 8.60 -10.40
CA TYR A 105 11.38 8.67 -11.66
C TYR A 105 12.88 8.87 -11.45
N ASP A 106 13.31 9.20 -10.23
CA ASP A 106 14.69 9.60 -9.90
C ASP A 106 15.51 8.46 -9.27
N TRP A 107 15.23 7.21 -9.66
CA TRP A 107 16.04 6.09 -9.19
C TRP A 107 17.48 6.21 -9.70
N LYS A 108 18.46 6.19 -8.77
CA LYS A 108 19.89 6.24 -9.07
C LYS A 108 20.39 5.01 -9.86
N HIS A 109 19.68 3.90 -9.75
CA HIS A 109 20.00 2.63 -10.38
C HIS A 109 18.78 2.02 -11.05
N HIS A 110 18.99 1.30 -12.16
CA HIS A 110 17.90 0.56 -12.83
C HIS A 110 17.25 -0.47 -11.89
N TYR A 111 18.05 -1.13 -11.06
CA TYR A 111 17.63 -1.97 -9.93
C TYR A 111 18.03 -1.25 -8.63
N PRO A 112 17.13 -0.49 -8.01
CA PRO A 112 17.44 0.30 -6.83
C PRO A 112 17.98 -0.53 -5.66
N VAL A 113 18.90 0.05 -4.93
CA VAL A 113 19.44 -0.54 -3.70
C VAL A 113 18.48 -0.35 -2.53
N SER A 114 18.61 -1.19 -1.51
CA SER A 114 17.78 -1.18 -0.30
C SER A 114 17.59 0.21 0.31
N GLU A 115 18.66 1.00 0.36
CA GLU A 115 18.61 2.35 0.94
C GLU A 115 17.73 3.32 0.13
N ASP A 116 17.84 3.29 -1.21
CA ASP A 116 17.02 4.15 -2.08
C ASP A 116 15.53 3.78 -1.95
N ILE A 117 15.22 2.48 -1.89
CA ILE A 117 13.83 1.99 -1.76
C ILE A 117 13.27 2.35 -0.38
N ARG A 118 14.05 2.18 0.68
CA ARG A 118 13.67 2.56 2.04
C ARG A 118 13.37 4.06 2.12
N THR A 119 14.25 4.88 1.57
CA THR A 119 14.06 6.34 1.53
C THR A 119 12.78 6.72 0.79
N TYR A 120 12.48 6.06 -0.33
CA TYR A 120 11.23 6.25 -1.06
C TYR A 120 10.00 5.96 -0.19
N TYR A 121 9.96 4.84 0.56
CA TYR A 121 8.84 4.52 1.44
C TYR A 121 8.76 5.44 2.66
N GLU A 122 9.88 5.87 3.22
CA GLU A 122 9.92 6.88 4.27
C GLU A 122 9.31 8.21 3.78
N GLN A 123 9.68 8.67 2.59
CA GLN A 123 9.11 9.87 1.96
C GLN A 123 7.62 9.72 1.67
N CYS A 124 7.16 8.56 1.19
CA CYS A 124 5.74 8.30 1.02
C CYS A 124 4.98 8.36 2.36
N ALA A 125 5.53 7.72 3.40
CA ALA A 125 4.89 7.72 4.71
C ALA A 125 4.76 9.14 5.29
N GLU A 126 5.80 9.97 5.16
CA GLU A 126 5.79 11.37 5.57
C GLU A 126 4.80 12.20 4.73
N LYS A 127 4.90 12.13 3.39
CA LYS A 127 4.05 12.90 2.46
C LYS A 127 2.57 12.65 2.69
N TYR A 128 2.18 11.40 2.92
CA TYR A 128 0.80 10.99 3.13
C TYR A 128 0.39 10.96 4.62
N GLY A 129 1.25 11.43 5.53
CA GLY A 129 0.93 11.57 6.96
C GLY A 129 0.68 10.25 7.69
N VAL A 130 1.30 9.14 7.22
CA VAL A 130 1.18 7.81 7.84
C VAL A 130 1.79 7.80 9.25
N ASP A 131 2.76 8.66 9.52
CA ASP A 131 3.41 8.87 10.81
C ASP A 131 2.42 9.13 11.96
N LYS A 132 1.27 9.75 11.66
CA LYS A 132 0.21 10.01 12.65
C LYS A 132 -0.52 8.75 13.14
N PHE A 133 -0.45 7.68 12.39
CA PHE A 133 -1.16 6.42 12.63
C PHE A 133 -0.24 5.28 13.03
N VAL A 134 1.08 5.42 12.83
CA VAL A 134 2.05 4.35 13.09
C VAL A 134 2.51 4.36 14.55
N ARG A 135 2.55 3.18 15.14
CA ARG A 135 3.20 2.89 16.43
C ARG A 135 4.43 2.04 16.18
N LEU A 136 5.57 2.69 16.18
CA LEU A 136 6.89 2.06 16.03
C LEU A 136 7.31 1.34 17.31
N ASN A 137 8.34 0.48 17.23
CA ASN A 137 8.88 -0.29 18.35
C ASN A 137 7.80 -1.10 19.10
N THR A 138 6.76 -1.52 18.39
CA THR A 138 5.62 -2.23 18.95
C THR A 138 5.46 -3.57 18.24
N GLU A 139 5.71 -4.66 18.96
CA GLU A 139 5.58 -6.02 18.46
C GLU A 139 4.28 -6.65 18.95
N THR A 140 3.63 -7.41 18.08
CA THR A 140 2.41 -8.15 18.41
C THR A 140 2.72 -9.62 18.64
N PHE A 141 2.52 -10.11 19.86
CA PHE A 141 2.83 -11.49 20.24
C PHE A 141 1.63 -12.45 20.05
N GLU A 142 0.41 -11.97 20.23
CA GLU A 142 -0.79 -12.79 20.12
C GLU A 142 -1.98 -11.98 19.60
N LEU A 143 -2.70 -12.55 18.63
CA LEU A 143 -3.88 -11.96 18.04
C LEU A 143 -5.10 -12.74 18.51
N LEU A 144 -5.78 -12.24 19.55
CA LEU A 144 -7.01 -12.85 20.04
C LEU A 144 -8.18 -12.60 19.08
N PRO A 145 -8.92 -13.64 18.67
CA PRO A 145 -9.98 -13.52 17.68
C PRO A 145 -11.29 -13.11 18.31
N LYS A 146 -11.53 -11.83 18.54
CA LYS A 146 -12.93 -11.34 18.75
C LYS A 146 -13.12 -9.94 18.18
N ARG A 147 -13.71 -9.85 17.00
CA ARG A 147 -14.34 -8.67 16.38
C ARG A 147 -13.42 -7.57 15.84
N GLN A 148 -12.13 -7.83 15.57
CA GLN A 148 -11.28 -6.92 14.81
C GLN A 148 -10.81 -7.60 13.53
N LEU A 149 -10.97 -6.94 12.40
CA LEU A 149 -10.45 -7.42 11.13
C LEU A 149 -8.95 -7.13 11.10
N ILE A 150 -8.13 -8.18 11.21
CA ILE A 150 -6.69 -8.07 11.14
C ILE A 150 -6.26 -8.47 9.73
N LEU A 151 -5.82 -7.48 8.97
CA LEU A 151 -5.31 -7.70 7.62
C LEU A 151 -3.83 -8.07 7.68
N LYS A 152 -3.50 -9.35 7.56
CA LYS A 152 -2.16 -9.79 7.19
C LYS A 152 -2.03 -9.70 5.67
N TRP A 153 -0.97 -9.07 5.18
CA TRP A 153 -0.70 -8.92 3.73
C TRP A 153 -0.87 -10.23 2.93
N ALA A 154 -0.42 -11.36 3.47
CA ALA A 154 -0.55 -12.67 2.83
C ALA A 154 -2.01 -13.16 2.64
N GLN A 155 -2.99 -12.55 3.29
CA GLN A 155 -4.41 -12.98 3.26
C GLN A 155 -5.30 -12.01 2.45
N LEU A 156 -4.78 -10.85 2.03
CA LEU A 156 -5.53 -9.85 1.28
C LEU A 156 -6.17 -10.37 -0.02
N PRO A 157 -5.53 -11.22 -0.84
CA PRO A 157 -6.15 -11.73 -2.06
C PRO A 157 -7.35 -12.64 -1.79
N GLN A 158 -7.37 -13.36 -0.66
CA GLN A 158 -8.49 -14.23 -0.29
C GLN A 158 -9.61 -13.45 0.38
N LEU A 159 -9.29 -12.49 1.23
CA LEU A 159 -10.26 -11.57 1.85
C LEU A 159 -10.92 -10.65 0.82
N TRP A 160 -10.18 -10.18 -0.17
CA TRP A 160 -10.75 -9.43 -1.29
C TRP A 160 -11.82 -10.25 -2.00
N LYS A 161 -11.53 -11.50 -2.34
CA LYS A 161 -12.47 -12.37 -3.06
C LYS A 161 -13.69 -12.78 -2.22
N SER A 162 -13.54 -13.01 -0.93
CA SER A 162 -14.60 -13.60 -0.10
C SER A 162 -15.43 -12.59 0.67
N ILE A 163 -14.87 -11.45 1.06
CA ILE A 163 -15.55 -10.48 1.94
C ILE A 163 -15.77 -9.13 1.26
N LEU A 164 -14.76 -8.61 0.58
CA LEU A 164 -14.85 -7.27 -0.01
C LEU A 164 -15.51 -7.30 -1.39
N HIS A 165 -15.16 -8.24 -2.25
CA HIS A 165 -15.74 -8.35 -3.59
C HIS A 165 -17.29 -8.51 -3.60
N PRO A 166 -17.94 -9.30 -2.72
CA PRO A 166 -19.40 -9.33 -2.65
C PRO A 166 -20.05 -8.03 -2.15
N LEU A 167 -19.32 -7.22 -1.36
CA LEU A 167 -19.82 -5.94 -0.86
C LEU A 167 -19.82 -4.84 -1.92
N PHE A 168 -19.00 -5.00 -2.97
CA PHE A 168 -18.89 -4.07 -4.11
C PHE A 168 -19.68 -4.50 -5.35
N GLN A 169 -20.36 -5.65 -5.32
CA GLN A 169 -21.25 -6.13 -6.40
C GLN A 169 -22.73 -5.81 -6.16
N THR A 170 -23.08 -4.72 -5.53
CA THR A 170 -24.47 -4.23 -5.54
C THR A 170 -24.75 -3.51 -6.86
N LYS A 171 -25.70 -4.08 -7.60
CA LYS A 171 -26.29 -3.56 -8.82
C LYS A 171 -26.85 -2.16 -8.63
#